data_644f8db5b39f0c57f499f319de459142
#
_entry.id   644f8db5b39f0c57f499f319de459142
#
_cell.length_a   1.000
_cell.length_b   1.000
_cell.length_c   1.000
_cell.angle_alpha   90.00
_cell.angle_beta   90.00
_cell.angle_gamma   90.00
#
_symmetry.space_group_name_H-M   'P 1'
#
loop_
_entity.id
_entity.type
_entity.pdbx_description
1 polymer ?
#
loop_
_entity_poly.entity_id
_entity_poly.type
_entity_poly.pdbx_seq_one_letter_code
_entity_poly.pdbx_strand_id
1 'polypeptide(L)'
;MRKLVLAAAALAFGCKSSGGSPSTNGAPAPAAQQPSSSAAGATTGAVAADYYPYSKAGTGMIDGQAFVVVRGGDVLLDTKGYLTTISDNARTASGNDVTLDPATPYAMTWYMRDGTSLRRFASAPKDAAFRAARKTTVADEAGKFKFEGLPAGRYIVRTTITWQTPRDSYRMMTQGGVASAVIDLAEGEQKTLIIKHVSEQP
;
A
#
# COMPACT_ATOMS: atom_id res chain seq x y z
N MET A 1 9.52 -31.07 -29.45
CA MET A 1 9.46 -32.27 -28.61
C MET A 1 10.43 -32.11 -27.47
N ARG A 2 10.00 -31.73 -26.29
CA ARG A 2 10.77 -31.80 -25.03
C ARG A 2 9.84 -32.25 -23.91
N LYS A 3 10.27 -33.29 -23.23
CA LYS A 3 9.51 -34.16 -22.33
C LYS A 3 9.26 -33.48 -20.98
N LEU A 4 8.04 -33.57 -20.52
CA LEU A 4 7.59 -33.28 -19.15
C LEU A 4 8.08 -34.41 -18.24
N VAL A 5 8.70 -34.05 -17.09
CA VAL A 5 8.99 -34.99 -16.00
C VAL A 5 8.14 -34.57 -14.82
N LEU A 6 7.18 -35.39 -14.47
CA LEU A 6 6.38 -35.32 -13.24
C LEU A 6 7.12 -36.10 -12.16
N ALA A 7 7.35 -35.47 -10.99
CA ALA A 7 7.76 -36.15 -9.77
C ALA A 7 6.62 -36.05 -8.73
N ALA A 8 6.07 -37.21 -8.39
CA ALA A 8 5.11 -37.38 -7.30
C ALA A 8 5.87 -37.76 -6.02
N ALA A 9 5.61 -37.08 -4.91
CA ALA A 9 6.07 -37.45 -3.58
C ALA A 9 4.87 -37.86 -2.71
N ALA A 10 4.90 -39.10 -2.24
CA ALA A 10 3.89 -39.69 -1.37
C ALA A 10 4.16 -39.35 0.10
N LEU A 11 3.11 -38.98 0.81
CA LEU A 11 3.10 -38.78 2.27
C LEU A 11 2.57 -40.06 2.94
N ALA A 12 3.37 -40.65 3.82
CA ALA A 12 2.96 -41.77 4.68
C ALA A 12 2.48 -41.26 6.03
N PHE A 13 1.25 -41.65 6.37
CA PHE A 13 0.65 -41.51 7.72
C PHE A 13 1.18 -42.64 8.63
N GLY A 14 1.57 -42.29 9.82
CA GLY A 14 1.87 -43.23 10.89
C GLY A 14 1.22 -42.80 12.21
N CYS A 15 0.05 -43.39 12.51
CA CYS A 15 -0.53 -43.39 13.85
C CYS A 15 0.10 -44.47 14.73
N LYS A 16 0.49 -44.11 15.95
CA LYS A 16 0.68 -45.13 17.00
C LYS A 16 0.21 -44.60 18.37
N SER A 17 -0.81 -45.20 18.90
CA SER A 17 -1.38 -45.05 20.21
C SER A 17 -0.80 -46.08 21.19
N SER A 18 -0.61 -45.71 22.44
CA SER A 18 -0.74 -46.52 23.70
C SER A 18 -0.06 -45.73 24.82
N GLY A 19 -0.69 -45.29 25.92
CA GLY A 19 -1.25 -46.12 26.93
C GLY A 19 -0.34 -46.05 28.15
N GLY A 20 -0.81 -45.48 29.31
CA GLY A 20 -0.14 -45.66 30.60
C GLY A 20 -0.12 -44.45 31.52
N SER A 21 -1.09 -44.31 32.40
CA SER A 21 -0.94 -43.52 33.64
C SER A 21 -0.13 -44.29 34.67
N PRO A 22 0.68 -43.63 35.52
CA PRO A 22 0.19 -43.52 36.91
C PRO A 22 0.41 -42.13 37.55
N SER A 23 -0.48 -41.82 38.46
CA SER A 23 -0.45 -40.74 39.43
C SER A 23 0.82 -40.68 40.24
N THR A 24 1.43 -39.48 40.36
CA THR A 24 2.21 -39.10 41.53
C THR A 24 1.92 -37.67 41.93
N ASN A 25 1.44 -37.50 43.16
CA ASN A 25 1.31 -36.23 43.84
C ASN A 25 2.63 -35.46 43.85
N GLY A 26 2.64 -34.30 43.20
CA GLY A 26 3.73 -33.33 43.21
C GLY A 26 3.15 -31.97 43.54
N ALA A 27 3.74 -31.33 44.55
CA ALA A 27 3.38 -29.99 45.04
C ALA A 27 3.21 -28.92 43.94
N PRO A 28 2.34 -27.91 44.14
CA PRO A 28 2.13 -26.86 43.16
C PRO A 28 3.40 -26.04 42.96
N ALA A 29 3.92 -26.07 41.77
CA ALA A 29 4.98 -25.15 41.31
C ALA A 29 4.44 -23.71 41.30
N PRO A 30 5.27 -22.67 41.61
CA PRO A 30 4.83 -21.31 41.56
C PRO A 30 4.40 -20.96 40.14
N ALA A 31 3.21 -20.39 40.01
CA ALA A 31 2.63 -19.92 38.77
C ALA A 31 3.62 -18.96 38.09
N ALA A 32 4.15 -19.40 36.95
CA ALA A 32 4.85 -18.50 36.04
C ALA A 32 3.83 -17.41 35.64
N GLN A 33 4.07 -16.20 36.10
CA GLN A 33 3.35 -15.02 35.65
C GLN A 33 3.58 -14.91 34.16
N GLN A 34 2.53 -15.23 33.37
CA GLN A 34 2.46 -14.87 31.98
C GLN A 34 2.62 -13.35 31.89
N PRO A 35 3.53 -12.84 31.04
CA PRO A 35 3.56 -11.42 30.79
C PRO A 35 2.19 -11.05 30.26
N SER A 36 1.47 -10.23 31.02
CA SER A 36 0.23 -9.60 30.59
C SER A 36 0.57 -8.90 29.27
N SER A 37 0.08 -9.42 28.15
CA SER A 37 0.04 -8.69 26.92
C SER A 37 -0.88 -7.49 27.18
N SER A 38 -0.26 -6.36 27.55
CA SER A 38 -0.93 -5.08 27.54
C SER A 38 -1.53 -4.93 26.15
N ALA A 39 -2.84 -5.05 26.06
CA ALA A 39 -3.58 -4.61 24.90
C ALA A 39 -3.12 -3.17 24.64
N ALA A 40 -2.31 -2.98 23.63
CA ALA A 40 -1.88 -1.66 23.19
C ALA A 40 -3.16 -0.88 22.91
N GLY A 41 -3.51 0.01 23.82
CA GLY A 41 -4.62 0.93 23.66
C GLY A 41 -4.42 1.62 22.30
N ALA A 42 -5.46 1.60 21.47
CA ALA A 42 -5.44 2.22 20.15
C ALA A 42 -4.97 3.66 20.31
N THR A 43 -3.73 3.93 19.92
CA THR A 43 -3.13 5.26 19.98
C THR A 43 -3.90 6.12 18.97
N THR A 44 -4.67 7.08 19.46
CA THR A 44 -5.55 7.93 18.64
C THR A 44 -4.77 8.92 17.77
N GLY A 45 -3.45 9.00 17.92
CA GLY A 45 -2.56 9.89 17.18
C GLY A 45 -1.30 9.20 16.67
N ALA A 46 -0.56 9.88 15.80
CA ALA A 46 0.72 9.40 15.31
C ALA A 46 1.78 9.43 16.42
N VAL A 47 2.52 8.34 16.55
CA VAL A 47 3.65 8.26 17.48
C VAL A 47 4.90 8.66 16.73
N ALA A 48 5.56 9.75 17.17
CA ALA A 48 6.75 10.28 16.49
C ALA A 48 7.86 9.23 16.33
N ALA A 49 8.01 8.32 17.30
CA ALA A 49 8.97 7.24 17.26
C ALA A 49 8.77 6.28 16.05
N ASP A 50 7.54 6.09 15.60
CA ASP A 50 7.21 5.22 14.46
C ASP A 50 7.76 5.78 13.13
N TYR A 51 8.01 7.09 13.06
CA TYR A 51 8.52 7.77 11.88
C TYR A 51 10.04 7.93 11.88
N TYR A 52 10.70 7.68 13.02
CA TYR A 52 12.14 7.85 13.13
C TYR A 52 12.95 7.03 12.12
N PRO A 53 12.63 5.76 11.81
CA PRO A 53 13.35 5.00 10.78
C PRO A 53 13.30 5.67 9.40
N TYR A 54 12.21 6.36 9.10
CA TYR A 54 11.95 7.00 7.81
C TYR A 54 12.56 8.41 7.68
N SER A 55 13.06 8.97 8.76
CA SER A 55 13.76 10.26 8.76
C SER A 55 15.23 10.15 8.33
N LYS A 56 15.76 8.93 8.29
CA LYS A 56 17.14 8.67 7.86
C LYS A 56 17.24 8.71 6.33
N ALA A 57 18.40 9.14 5.83
CA ALA A 57 18.72 8.95 4.43
C ALA A 57 18.90 7.45 4.15
N GLY A 58 18.29 6.97 3.08
CA GLY A 58 18.46 5.63 2.57
C GLY A 58 19.02 5.62 1.16
N THR A 59 19.11 4.46 0.56
CA THR A 59 19.60 4.24 -0.81
C THR A 59 18.53 3.67 -1.74
N GLY A 60 17.32 3.42 -1.21
CA GLY A 60 16.19 2.90 -1.96
C GLY A 60 15.58 3.92 -2.91
N MET A 61 14.91 3.43 -3.95
CA MET A 61 14.24 4.23 -4.96
C MET A 61 12.92 3.60 -5.35
N ILE A 62 11.91 4.45 -5.58
CA ILE A 62 10.64 4.06 -6.18
C ILE A 62 10.49 4.86 -7.48
N ASP A 63 10.25 4.16 -8.58
CA ASP A 63 9.99 4.71 -9.90
C ASP A 63 8.67 4.15 -10.40
N GLY A 64 7.73 5.00 -10.82
CA GLY A 64 6.41 4.52 -11.15
C GLY A 64 5.62 5.36 -12.12
N GLN A 65 4.42 4.86 -12.44
CA GLN A 65 3.40 5.57 -13.20
C GLN A 65 2.04 5.47 -12.51
N ALA A 66 1.30 6.57 -12.51
CA ALA A 66 -0.03 6.66 -11.93
C ALA A 66 -1.07 7.08 -12.97
N PHE A 67 -2.19 6.35 -13.02
CA PHE A 67 -3.29 6.68 -13.92
C PHE A 67 -4.64 6.13 -13.44
N VAL A 68 -5.71 6.69 -13.97
CA VAL A 68 -7.08 6.19 -13.81
C VAL A 68 -7.59 5.69 -15.15
N VAL A 69 -8.12 4.47 -15.17
CA VAL A 69 -8.84 3.94 -16.35
C VAL A 69 -10.27 4.42 -16.28
N VAL A 70 -10.72 5.08 -17.34
CA VAL A 70 -12.10 5.51 -17.48
C VAL A 70 -12.96 4.30 -17.82
N ARG A 71 -14.05 4.10 -17.09
CA ARG A 71 -14.91 2.93 -17.23
C ARG A 71 -15.37 2.73 -18.68
N GLY A 72 -15.25 1.51 -19.17
CA GLY A 72 -15.61 1.11 -20.53
C GLY A 72 -14.55 1.41 -21.57
N GLY A 73 -13.38 1.93 -21.15
CA GLY A 73 -12.27 2.19 -22.06
C GLY A 73 -11.20 1.12 -22.01
N ASP A 74 -10.68 0.75 -23.19
CA ASP A 74 -9.48 -0.07 -23.30
C ASP A 74 -8.23 0.82 -23.22
N VAL A 75 -7.20 0.32 -22.54
CA VAL A 75 -5.89 0.98 -22.45
C VAL A 75 -4.80 0.04 -22.94
N LEU A 76 -3.85 0.60 -23.68
CA LEU A 76 -2.67 -0.15 -24.12
C LEU A 76 -1.56 -0.03 -23.08
N LEU A 77 -1.13 -1.20 -22.60
CA LEU A 77 -0.06 -1.30 -21.61
C LEU A 77 1.13 -2.04 -22.23
N ASP A 78 2.33 -1.68 -21.81
CA ASP A 78 3.53 -2.46 -22.12
C ASP A 78 3.62 -3.72 -21.24
N THR A 79 4.69 -4.50 -21.43
CA THR A 79 4.93 -5.74 -20.67
C THR A 79 5.15 -5.51 -19.17
N LYS A 80 5.44 -4.30 -18.75
CA LYS A 80 5.60 -3.89 -17.35
C LYS A 80 4.34 -3.27 -16.75
N GLY A 81 3.30 -3.05 -17.58
CA GLY A 81 2.04 -2.45 -17.17
C GLY A 81 1.99 -0.93 -17.27
N TYR A 82 3.01 -0.27 -17.85
CA TYR A 82 2.97 1.16 -18.14
C TYR A 82 2.04 1.45 -19.32
N LEU A 83 1.39 2.61 -19.27
CA LEU A 83 0.65 3.12 -20.43
C LEU A 83 1.61 3.40 -21.58
N THR A 84 1.36 2.79 -22.72
CA THR A 84 2.12 3.06 -23.96
C THR A 84 1.57 4.25 -24.73
N THR A 85 0.26 4.50 -24.58
CA THR A 85 -0.42 5.62 -25.25
C THR A 85 -1.40 6.25 -24.27
N ILE A 86 -1.31 7.57 -24.11
CA ILE A 86 -2.30 8.35 -23.39
C ILE A 86 -3.50 8.52 -24.32
N SER A 87 -4.63 7.94 -23.94
CA SER A 87 -5.88 7.99 -24.70
C SER A 87 -6.99 8.60 -23.83
N ASP A 88 -8.14 8.85 -24.43
CA ASP A 88 -9.32 9.32 -23.70
C ASP A 88 -9.84 8.30 -22.67
N ASN A 89 -9.40 7.05 -22.80
CA ASN A 89 -9.76 5.96 -21.89
C ASN A 89 -8.89 5.90 -20.63
N ALA A 90 -7.82 6.71 -20.56
CA ALA A 90 -6.98 6.83 -19.37
C ALA A 90 -6.72 8.30 -19.06
N ARG A 91 -6.66 8.62 -17.78
CA ARG A 91 -6.21 9.91 -17.27
C ARG A 91 -4.98 9.67 -16.41
N THR A 92 -3.85 10.19 -16.84
CA THR A 92 -2.60 10.11 -16.07
C THR A 92 -2.61 11.08 -14.90
N ALA A 93 -1.73 10.87 -13.95
CA ALA A 93 -1.50 11.79 -12.84
C ALA A 93 -0.73 13.04 -13.25
N SER A 94 -0.68 13.37 -14.55
CA SER A 94 0.06 14.52 -15.08
C SER A 94 -0.17 15.79 -14.27
N GLY A 95 0.90 16.39 -13.78
CA GLY A 95 0.87 17.61 -12.98
C GLY A 95 0.29 17.47 -11.58
N ASN A 96 -0.14 16.27 -11.16
CA ASN A 96 -0.65 16.04 -9.82
C ASN A 96 0.45 15.65 -8.85
N ASP A 97 0.24 15.99 -7.59
CA ASP A 97 1.09 15.54 -6.49
C ASP A 97 0.94 14.03 -6.30
N VAL A 98 2.08 13.35 -6.23
CA VAL A 98 2.18 11.98 -5.74
C VAL A 98 2.79 12.03 -4.35
N THR A 99 2.11 11.48 -3.37
CA THR A 99 2.55 11.44 -1.98
C THR A 99 3.09 10.06 -1.62
N LEU A 100 4.14 10.05 -0.81
CA LEU A 100 4.74 8.86 -0.22
C LEU A 100 4.72 9.01 1.30
N ASP A 101 3.92 8.19 1.95
CA ASP A 101 3.77 8.18 3.40
C ASP A 101 4.38 6.90 3.99
N PRO A 102 5.16 6.96 5.09
CA PRO A 102 5.52 5.77 5.86
C PRO A 102 4.27 5.03 6.34
N ALA A 103 4.20 3.71 6.10
CA ALA A 103 3.04 2.89 6.45
C ALA A 103 3.06 2.48 7.94
N THR A 104 3.17 3.47 8.83
CA THR A 104 3.04 3.26 10.28
C THR A 104 1.63 2.82 10.66
N PRO A 105 1.40 2.27 11.88
CA PRO A 105 0.05 1.87 12.30
C PRO A 105 -0.98 3.00 12.18
N TYR A 106 -0.60 4.22 12.54
CA TYR A 106 -1.47 5.40 12.40
C TYR A 106 -1.78 5.71 10.93
N ALA A 107 -0.74 5.75 10.07
CA ALA A 107 -0.89 6.02 8.65
C ALA A 107 -1.76 4.97 7.95
N MET A 108 -1.56 3.69 8.28
CA MET A 108 -2.38 2.58 7.75
C MET A 108 -3.83 2.68 8.20
N THR A 109 -4.09 3.00 9.47
CA THR A 109 -5.46 3.20 9.97
C THR A 109 -6.18 4.31 9.21
N TRP A 110 -5.50 5.45 9.02
CA TRP A 110 -6.04 6.54 8.22
C TRP A 110 -6.23 6.14 6.75
N TYR A 111 -5.24 5.48 6.14
CA TYR A 111 -5.30 5.05 4.75
C TYR A 111 -6.51 4.13 4.49
N MET A 112 -6.72 3.14 5.34
CA MET A 112 -7.84 2.19 5.20
C MET A 112 -9.21 2.87 5.39
N ARG A 113 -9.29 3.90 6.23
CA ARG A 113 -10.55 4.61 6.50
C ARG A 113 -10.86 5.68 5.46
N ASP A 114 -9.89 6.50 5.11
CA ASP A 114 -10.08 7.74 4.36
C ASP A 114 -9.19 7.85 3.11
N GLY A 115 -8.03 7.18 3.12
CA GLY A 115 -6.95 7.39 2.14
C GLY A 115 -7.27 6.93 0.72
N THR A 116 -8.25 6.05 0.54
CA THR A 116 -8.67 5.55 -0.77
C THR A 116 -9.91 6.28 -1.33
N SER A 117 -10.50 7.18 -0.56
CA SER A 117 -11.74 7.87 -0.94
C SER A 117 -11.46 9.24 -1.54
N LEU A 118 -11.98 9.50 -2.75
CA LEU A 118 -11.91 10.82 -3.37
C LEU A 118 -12.62 11.89 -2.52
N ARG A 119 -13.76 11.56 -1.93
CA ARG A 119 -14.54 12.50 -1.10
C ARG A 119 -13.84 12.89 0.20
N ARG A 120 -13.01 12.00 0.74
CA ARG A 120 -12.30 12.18 2.01
C ARG A 120 -10.84 12.55 1.82
N PHE A 121 -10.38 12.63 0.59
CA PHE A 121 -8.97 12.92 0.29
C PHE A 121 -8.50 14.26 0.89
N ALA A 122 -9.36 15.25 0.92
CA ALA A 122 -9.06 16.55 1.52
C ALA A 122 -8.81 16.49 3.05
N SER A 123 -9.18 15.37 3.68
CA SER A 123 -9.00 15.13 5.12
C SER A 123 -7.67 14.47 5.43
N ALA A 124 -6.58 14.93 4.81
CA ALA A 124 -5.24 14.45 5.16
C ALA A 124 -5.00 14.60 6.67
N PRO A 125 -4.29 13.66 7.30
CA PRO A 125 -4.02 13.72 8.73
C PRO A 125 -3.40 15.06 9.13
N LYS A 126 -3.93 15.67 10.19
CA LYS A 126 -3.41 16.94 10.73
C LYS A 126 -2.19 16.74 11.64
N ASP A 127 -1.88 15.48 11.94
CA ASP A 127 -0.78 15.12 12.81
C ASP A 127 0.57 15.62 12.26
N ALA A 128 1.36 16.26 13.11
CA ALA A 128 2.61 16.91 12.71
C ALA A 128 3.68 15.88 12.31
N ALA A 129 3.79 14.75 13.03
CA ALA A 129 4.78 13.71 12.73
C ALA A 129 4.47 13.02 11.41
N PHE A 130 3.19 12.72 11.15
CA PHE A 130 2.75 12.19 9.86
C PHE A 130 3.11 13.13 8.70
N ARG A 131 2.78 14.42 8.84
CA ARG A 131 3.06 15.41 7.77
C ARG A 131 4.54 15.65 7.53
N ALA A 132 5.34 15.65 8.60
CA ALA A 132 6.79 15.84 8.51
C ALA A 132 7.49 14.66 7.79
N ALA A 133 6.96 13.45 7.94
CA ALA A 133 7.52 12.26 7.31
C ALA A 133 7.06 12.04 5.86
N ARG A 134 5.99 12.74 5.43
CA ARG A 134 5.47 12.67 4.06
C ARG A 134 6.49 13.23 3.07
N LYS A 135 6.73 12.51 1.99
CA LYS A 135 7.42 13.03 0.81
C LYS A 135 6.40 13.27 -0.31
N THR A 136 6.66 14.26 -1.14
CA THR A 136 5.81 14.60 -2.29
C THR A 136 6.67 14.85 -3.50
N THR A 137 6.22 14.38 -4.66
CA THR A 137 6.77 14.68 -5.98
C THR A 137 5.62 14.99 -6.93
N VAL A 138 5.91 15.65 -8.05
CA VAL A 138 4.92 15.93 -9.09
C VAL A 138 5.11 14.91 -10.21
N ALA A 139 4.01 14.31 -10.68
CA ALA A 139 4.05 13.42 -11.82
C ALA A 139 4.25 14.20 -13.13
N ASP A 140 5.03 13.62 -14.05
CA ASP A 140 5.25 14.19 -15.39
C ASP A 140 4.00 14.07 -16.29
N GLU A 141 4.11 14.49 -17.55
CA GLU A 141 3.01 14.45 -18.52
C GLU A 141 2.49 13.04 -18.78
N ALA A 142 3.32 12.02 -18.66
CA ALA A 142 2.96 10.62 -18.77
C ALA A 142 2.43 10.03 -17.46
N GLY A 143 2.34 10.82 -16.39
CA GLY A 143 1.96 10.39 -15.06
C GLY A 143 3.07 9.62 -14.34
N LYS A 144 4.32 9.70 -14.79
CA LYS A 144 5.46 9.07 -14.14
C LYS A 144 5.95 9.92 -12.97
N PHE A 145 6.43 9.22 -11.94
CA PHE A 145 6.94 9.86 -10.73
C PHE A 145 8.14 9.09 -10.19
N LYS A 146 8.95 9.75 -9.37
CA LYS A 146 10.14 9.17 -8.76
C LYS A 146 10.34 9.66 -7.34
N PHE A 147 10.76 8.75 -6.46
CA PHE A 147 11.26 9.04 -5.12
C PHE A 147 12.62 8.39 -4.94
N GLU A 148 13.58 9.10 -4.41
CA GLU A 148 14.96 8.67 -4.19
C GLU A 148 15.38 8.88 -2.73
N GLY A 149 16.48 8.22 -2.35
CA GLY A 149 17.06 8.39 -1.02
C GLY A 149 16.17 7.84 0.08
N LEU A 150 15.43 6.76 -0.20
CA LEU A 150 14.48 6.17 0.71
C LEU A 150 15.16 5.12 1.59
N PRO A 151 14.96 5.14 2.92
CA PRO A 151 15.34 4.03 3.79
C PRO A 151 14.44 2.81 3.51
N ALA A 152 14.93 1.63 3.89
CA ALA A 152 14.11 0.43 3.89
C ALA A 152 12.87 0.62 4.76
N GLY A 153 11.73 0.09 4.31
CA GLY A 153 10.48 0.24 5.04
C GLY A 153 9.25 -0.03 4.20
N ARG A 154 8.10 0.11 4.85
CA ARG A 154 6.79 -0.01 4.21
C ARG A 154 6.21 1.37 3.95
N TYR A 155 5.69 1.57 2.73
CA TYR A 155 5.21 2.87 2.28
C TYR A 155 3.83 2.79 1.65
N ILE A 156 3.08 3.87 1.76
CA ILE A 156 1.83 4.14 1.04
C ILE A 156 2.16 5.15 -0.04
N VAL A 157 2.04 4.78 -1.30
CA VAL A 157 2.15 5.70 -2.45
C VAL A 157 0.75 6.04 -2.90
N ARG A 158 0.48 7.34 -3.16
CA ARG A 158 -0.86 7.79 -3.47
C ARG A 158 -0.89 9.06 -4.29
N THR A 159 -1.85 9.16 -5.22
CA THR A 159 -2.19 10.40 -5.93
C THR A 159 -3.69 10.50 -6.16
N THR A 160 -4.17 11.70 -6.40
CA THR A 160 -5.56 11.96 -6.78
C THR A 160 -5.58 12.48 -8.22
N ILE A 161 -6.39 11.85 -9.05
CA ILE A 161 -6.56 12.22 -10.44
C ILE A 161 -8.02 12.60 -10.63
N THR A 162 -8.28 13.85 -10.99
CA THR A 162 -9.64 14.36 -11.18
C THR A 162 -9.76 15.13 -12.49
N TRP A 163 -10.95 15.11 -13.05
CA TRP A 163 -11.31 15.91 -14.22
C TRP A 163 -12.75 16.36 -14.12
N GLN A 164 -13.11 17.37 -14.94
CA GLN A 164 -14.45 17.90 -15.01
C GLN A 164 -15.17 17.33 -16.24
N THR A 165 -16.40 16.88 -16.05
CA THR A 165 -17.30 16.46 -17.14
C THR A 165 -18.59 17.26 -17.07
N PRO A 166 -19.19 17.66 -18.22
CA PRO A 166 -20.53 18.23 -18.21
C PRO A 166 -21.54 17.23 -17.63
N ARG A 167 -22.35 17.70 -16.70
CA ARG A 167 -23.49 16.94 -16.17
C ARG A 167 -24.76 17.32 -16.92
N ASP A 168 -24.90 18.61 -17.14
CA ASP A 168 -25.99 19.25 -17.91
C ASP A 168 -25.47 20.57 -18.52
N SER A 169 -26.32 21.33 -19.19
CA SER A 169 -25.94 22.56 -19.87
C SER A 169 -25.32 23.63 -18.96
N TYR A 170 -25.46 23.51 -17.65
CA TYR A 170 -25.05 24.53 -16.68
C TYR A 170 -24.16 24.02 -15.56
N ARG A 171 -23.93 22.71 -15.47
CA ARG A 171 -23.21 22.10 -14.34
C ARG A 171 -22.08 21.18 -14.81
N MET A 172 -20.92 21.37 -14.20
CA MET A 172 -19.80 20.45 -14.31
C MET A 172 -19.81 19.51 -13.12
N MET A 173 -19.42 18.27 -13.33
CA MET A 173 -19.24 17.27 -12.30
C MET A 173 -17.77 16.86 -12.23
N THR A 174 -17.22 16.82 -11.03
CA THR A 174 -15.87 16.31 -10.81
C THR A 174 -15.91 14.78 -10.80
N GLN A 175 -15.17 14.18 -11.69
CA GLN A 175 -14.91 12.75 -11.75
C GLN A 175 -13.45 12.46 -11.40
N GLY A 176 -13.14 11.21 -11.19
CA GLY A 176 -11.77 10.79 -10.90
C GLY A 176 -11.67 9.69 -9.86
N GLY A 177 -10.50 9.55 -9.30
CA GLY A 177 -10.22 8.54 -8.29
C GLY A 177 -8.90 8.77 -7.57
N VAL A 178 -8.67 7.96 -6.56
CA VAL A 178 -7.42 7.89 -5.84
C VAL A 178 -6.68 6.64 -6.30
N ALA A 179 -5.58 6.83 -7.02
CA ALA A 179 -4.66 5.74 -7.35
C ALA A 179 -3.67 5.58 -6.19
N SER A 180 -3.56 4.39 -5.64
CA SER A 180 -2.71 4.13 -4.48
C SER A 180 -2.23 2.68 -4.40
N ALA A 181 -1.11 2.48 -3.72
CA ALA A 181 -0.58 1.17 -3.37
C ALA A 181 0.17 1.22 -2.04
N VAL A 182 0.20 0.08 -1.36
CA VAL A 182 1.09 -0.15 -0.21
C VAL A 182 2.20 -1.07 -0.66
N ILE A 183 3.44 -0.69 -0.39
CA ILE A 183 4.63 -1.41 -0.85
C ILE A 183 5.65 -1.57 0.27
N ASP A 184 6.42 -2.65 0.20
CA ASP A 184 7.62 -2.84 0.99
C ASP A 184 8.85 -2.54 0.12
N LEU A 185 9.81 -1.79 0.66
CA LEU A 185 11.06 -1.42 0.03
C LEU A 185 12.22 -1.93 0.86
N ALA A 186 13.08 -2.75 0.28
CA ALA A 186 14.30 -3.18 0.93
C ALA A 186 15.40 -2.11 0.84
N GLU A 187 16.46 -2.24 1.65
CA GLU A 187 17.61 -1.33 1.56
C GLU A 187 18.27 -1.42 0.19
N GLY A 188 18.48 -0.27 -0.46
CA GLY A 188 19.06 -0.19 -1.80
C GLY A 188 18.18 -0.69 -2.95
N GLU A 189 16.96 -1.13 -2.66
CA GLU A 189 16.03 -1.62 -3.71
C GLU A 189 15.60 -0.49 -4.63
N GLN A 190 15.61 -0.79 -5.93
CA GLN A 190 14.97 0.04 -6.95
C GLN A 190 13.66 -0.62 -7.38
N LYS A 191 12.55 -0.07 -6.93
CA LYS A 191 11.22 -0.64 -7.14
C LYS A 191 10.45 0.10 -8.22
N THR A 192 10.00 -0.65 -9.21
CA THR A 192 9.06 -0.15 -10.23
C THR A 192 7.63 -0.34 -9.76
N LEU A 193 6.79 0.70 -9.85
CA LEU A 193 5.44 0.71 -9.33
C LEU A 193 4.43 1.26 -10.32
N ILE A 194 3.39 0.50 -10.60
CA ILE A 194 2.22 0.97 -11.35
C ILE A 194 1.06 1.11 -10.37
N ILE A 195 0.55 2.33 -10.22
CA ILE A 195 -0.65 2.59 -9.44
C ILE A 195 -1.79 3.00 -10.37
N LYS A 196 -2.83 2.19 -10.38
CA LYS A 196 -4.00 2.41 -11.22
C LYS A 196 -5.28 2.37 -10.41
N HIS A 197 -6.25 3.15 -10.84
CA HIS A 197 -7.60 3.11 -10.34
C HIS A 197 -8.56 2.95 -11.53
N VAL A 198 -9.65 2.21 -11.33
CA VAL A 198 -10.76 2.17 -12.30
C VAL A 198 -11.84 3.08 -11.76
N SER A 199 -12.13 4.17 -12.47
CA SER A 199 -13.18 5.08 -12.03
C SER A 199 -14.54 4.39 -12.19
N GLU A 200 -15.27 4.29 -11.10
CA GLU A 200 -16.68 3.95 -11.15
C GLU A 200 -17.42 5.23 -11.53
N GLN A 201 -17.98 5.26 -12.74
CA GLN A 201 -18.94 6.31 -13.08
C GLN A 201 -20.24 6.01 -12.33
N PRO A 202 -20.89 7.03 -11.74
CA PRO A 202 -22.19 6.87 -11.11
C PRO A 202 -23.27 6.51 -12.12
#